data_3c5dd8d321bd4256326fd4a6f7856c7c
#
_entry.id   3c5dd8d321bd4256326fd4a6f7856c7c
#
_cell.length_a   1.000
_cell.length_b   1.000
_cell.length_c   1.000
_cell.angle_alpha   90.00
_cell.angle_beta   90.00
_cell.angle_gamma   90.00
#
_symmetry.space_group_name_H-M   'P 1'
#
loop_
_entity.id
_entity.type
_entity.pdbx_description
1 polymer ?
#
loop_
_entity_poly.entity_id
_entity_poly.type
_entity_poly.pdbx_seq_one_letter_code
_entity_poly.pdbx_strand_id
1 'polypeptide(L)'
;MKIVRPICCGMDVHKNIIVATIGITNKKTRITEYIQETFSTLNPDLLNLKQWLINHKCFDACMESTGKYWIPIFNILEDEINIYLTHPKYVKAIKGKKTDKKDSKWICDLFKHDLIKFSFIPPKEIRALREISRYRYKLVGMRSSERNRYQNCMTVSNIGIGSVFSDPFGKSAQAIMKEVLESDIIEDEKILKCIHGSCKNKDKILDSIKHCNIETDQRFKMNESMTHMEELQVHIDNCEIEMMKRAAPMFDRFMHITQLPGISTLSAILIISEIGVDMKQFESDKQLACWAGLAPANNESANKKKSVRISKAGQYLKPLLVQCALGAIKDKEGYFGIKYSRIKKRRGHKKAIIAIARMMLVSIYHMILTGETFNPSDYESFKNPKPPIKQQVLTEESAIEFLKKSGFD
;
A
#
# COMPACT_ATOMS: atom_id res chain seq x y z
N MET A 1 -11.50 -5.31 -36.54
CA MET A 1 -10.95 -4.56 -35.40
C MET A 1 -10.01 -3.48 -35.92
N LYS A 2 -9.90 -2.35 -35.21
CA LYS A 2 -8.94 -1.28 -35.53
C LYS A 2 -7.52 -1.73 -35.20
N ILE A 3 -6.57 -1.52 -36.10
CA ILE A 3 -5.15 -1.75 -35.85
C ILE A 3 -4.58 -0.46 -35.26
N VAL A 4 -4.16 -0.51 -34.01
CA VAL A 4 -3.59 0.66 -33.30
C VAL A 4 -2.08 0.68 -33.45
N ARG A 5 -1.43 -0.49 -33.33
CA ARG A 5 0.03 -0.63 -33.46
C ARG A 5 0.35 -1.55 -34.64
N PRO A 6 0.70 -0.99 -35.81
CA PRO A 6 0.96 -1.79 -37.02
C PRO A 6 2.24 -2.64 -36.92
N ILE A 7 3.24 -2.18 -36.17
CA ILE A 7 4.45 -2.95 -35.83
C ILE A 7 4.52 -3.00 -34.32
N CYS A 8 4.46 -4.19 -33.74
CA CYS A 8 4.54 -4.37 -32.29
C CYS A 8 5.03 -5.76 -31.93
N CYS A 9 5.55 -5.92 -30.71
CA CYS A 9 6.04 -7.18 -30.19
C CYS A 9 5.23 -7.67 -29.00
N GLY A 10 4.92 -8.97 -28.97
CA GLY A 10 4.42 -9.66 -27.79
C GLY A 10 5.50 -10.59 -27.24
N MET A 11 5.73 -10.58 -25.94
CA MET A 11 6.75 -11.39 -25.28
C MET A 11 6.14 -12.25 -24.18
N ASP A 12 6.42 -13.55 -24.25
CA ASP A 12 6.17 -14.49 -23.16
C ASP A 12 7.47 -14.70 -22.38
N VAL A 13 7.44 -14.39 -21.09
CA VAL A 13 8.63 -14.26 -20.24
C VAL A 13 8.62 -15.34 -19.16
N HIS A 14 9.67 -16.17 -19.17
CA HIS A 14 9.95 -17.17 -18.16
C HIS A 14 11.27 -16.90 -17.44
N LYS A 15 11.62 -17.75 -16.47
CA LYS A 15 12.84 -17.61 -15.66
C LYS A 15 14.12 -17.58 -16.50
N ASN A 16 14.21 -18.47 -17.51
CA ASN A 16 15.44 -18.70 -18.28
C ASN A 16 15.29 -18.37 -19.77
N ILE A 17 14.10 -18.07 -20.25
CA ILE A 17 13.80 -17.94 -21.66
C ILE A 17 12.74 -16.87 -21.90
N ILE A 18 12.86 -16.18 -23.02
CA ILE A 18 11.92 -15.19 -23.54
C ILE A 18 11.57 -15.62 -24.97
N VAL A 19 10.29 -15.79 -25.23
CA VAL A 19 9.80 -15.97 -26.61
C VAL A 19 9.16 -14.66 -27.06
N ALA A 20 9.75 -14.03 -28.07
CA ALA A 20 9.32 -12.78 -28.63
C ALA A 20 8.70 -12.96 -30.03
N THR A 21 7.57 -12.34 -30.29
CA THR A 21 6.91 -12.34 -31.58
C THR A 21 6.65 -10.92 -32.03
N ILE A 22 7.28 -10.49 -33.12
CA ILE A 22 6.99 -9.21 -33.80
C ILE A 22 5.88 -9.47 -34.82
N GLY A 23 4.83 -8.66 -34.77
CA GLY A 23 3.78 -8.62 -35.78
C GLY A 23 3.93 -7.36 -36.64
N ILE A 24 4.13 -7.51 -37.94
CA ILE A 24 4.20 -6.42 -38.93
C ILE A 24 2.91 -6.45 -39.74
N THR A 25 2.06 -5.48 -39.57
CA THR A 25 0.74 -5.43 -40.23
C THR A 25 0.71 -4.39 -41.33
N ASN A 26 0.41 -4.82 -42.56
CA ASN A 26 0.16 -3.91 -43.65
C ASN A 26 -1.19 -3.21 -43.44
N LYS A 27 -1.20 -1.89 -43.30
CA LYS A 27 -2.41 -1.10 -43.04
C LYS A 27 -3.45 -1.17 -44.16
N LYS A 28 -3.04 -1.41 -45.43
CA LYS A 28 -3.94 -1.49 -46.60
C LYS A 28 -4.59 -2.87 -46.70
N THR A 29 -3.78 -3.92 -46.67
CA THR A 29 -4.27 -5.32 -46.85
C THR A 29 -4.77 -5.93 -45.54
N ARG A 30 -4.41 -5.35 -44.37
CA ARG A 30 -4.66 -5.90 -43.03
C ARG A 30 -4.03 -7.26 -42.77
N ILE A 31 -3.12 -7.70 -43.65
CA ILE A 31 -2.36 -8.93 -43.44
C ILE A 31 -1.22 -8.65 -42.46
N THR A 32 -1.01 -9.57 -41.51
CA THR A 32 0.08 -9.49 -40.51
C THR A 32 1.08 -10.61 -40.78
N GLU A 33 2.33 -10.23 -40.97
CA GLU A 33 3.47 -11.13 -40.97
C GLU A 33 4.04 -11.21 -39.54
N TYR A 34 4.48 -12.43 -39.14
CA TYR A 34 5.01 -12.65 -37.81
C TYR A 34 6.45 -13.14 -37.89
N ILE A 35 7.33 -12.49 -37.17
CA ILE A 35 8.72 -12.90 -36.98
C ILE A 35 8.87 -13.28 -35.50
N GLN A 36 9.37 -14.50 -35.25
CA GLN A 36 9.44 -15.03 -33.90
C GLN A 36 10.86 -15.52 -33.60
N GLU A 37 11.36 -15.11 -32.45
CA GLU A 37 12.69 -15.50 -31.96
C GLU A 37 12.67 -15.79 -30.48
N THR A 38 13.65 -16.56 -30.03
CA THR A 38 13.77 -17.00 -28.64
C THR A 38 15.12 -16.56 -28.09
N PHE A 39 15.10 -15.91 -26.93
CA PHE A 39 16.28 -15.39 -26.26
C PHE A 39 16.40 -16.01 -24.88
N SER A 40 17.64 -16.13 -24.38
CA SER A 40 17.85 -16.41 -22.95
C SER A 40 17.65 -15.14 -22.13
N THR A 41 17.55 -15.29 -20.79
CA THR A 41 17.45 -14.14 -19.86
C THR A 41 18.81 -13.63 -19.41
N LEU A 42 19.90 -14.06 -20.05
CA LEU A 42 21.25 -13.57 -19.79
C LEU A 42 21.46 -12.19 -20.44
N ASN A 43 22.27 -11.34 -19.82
CA ASN A 43 22.46 -9.96 -20.28
C ASN A 43 22.86 -9.83 -21.75
N PRO A 44 23.79 -10.64 -22.32
CA PRO A 44 24.11 -10.55 -23.74
C PRO A 44 22.90 -10.79 -24.63
N ASP A 45 22.05 -11.78 -24.29
CA ASP A 45 20.86 -12.09 -25.09
C ASP A 45 19.75 -11.05 -24.91
N LEU A 46 19.64 -10.39 -23.76
CA LEU A 46 18.74 -9.27 -23.57
C LEU A 46 19.16 -8.06 -24.44
N LEU A 47 20.45 -7.83 -24.61
CA LEU A 47 20.96 -6.82 -25.54
C LEU A 47 20.71 -7.25 -27.01
N ASN A 48 20.83 -8.52 -27.34
CA ASN A 48 20.49 -9.07 -28.64
C ASN A 48 18.98 -8.89 -28.93
N LEU A 49 18.12 -9.16 -27.95
CA LEU A 49 16.67 -8.90 -28.05
C LEU A 49 16.39 -7.41 -28.33
N LYS A 50 17.07 -6.50 -27.62
CA LYS A 50 16.95 -5.05 -27.86
C LYS A 50 17.33 -4.70 -29.28
N GLN A 51 18.49 -5.15 -29.76
CA GLN A 51 18.99 -4.89 -31.11
C GLN A 51 18.07 -5.52 -32.17
N TRP A 52 17.53 -6.73 -31.91
CA TRP A 52 16.58 -7.39 -32.80
C TRP A 52 15.29 -6.58 -32.98
N LEU A 53 14.73 -6.02 -31.90
CA LEU A 53 13.56 -5.13 -31.93
C LEU A 53 13.85 -3.86 -32.76
N ILE A 54 15.01 -3.23 -32.53
CA ILE A 54 15.43 -2.00 -33.25
C ILE A 54 15.61 -2.28 -34.73
N ASN A 55 16.27 -3.38 -35.10
CA ASN A 55 16.52 -3.77 -36.50
C ASN A 55 15.19 -3.96 -37.26
N HIS A 56 14.15 -4.43 -36.58
CA HIS A 56 12.80 -4.59 -37.17
C HIS A 56 11.92 -3.34 -37.00
N LYS A 57 12.48 -2.21 -36.54
CA LYS A 57 11.74 -0.96 -36.29
C LYS A 57 10.53 -1.16 -35.37
N CYS A 58 10.63 -2.10 -34.43
CA CYS A 58 9.60 -2.44 -33.47
C CYS A 58 9.85 -1.72 -32.15
N PHE A 59 9.27 -0.53 -32.00
CA PHE A 59 9.47 0.32 -30.83
C PHE A 59 8.37 0.17 -29.75
N ASP A 60 7.38 -0.68 -29.99
CA ASP A 60 6.30 -0.97 -29.05
C ASP A 60 6.30 -2.46 -28.72
N ALA A 61 6.50 -2.81 -27.44
CA ALA A 61 6.52 -4.19 -26.99
C ALA A 61 5.68 -4.39 -25.73
N CYS A 62 4.98 -5.53 -25.64
CA CYS A 62 4.18 -5.91 -24.51
C CYS A 62 4.63 -7.24 -23.94
N MET A 63 4.70 -7.36 -22.62
CA MET A 63 5.03 -8.60 -21.92
C MET A 63 4.09 -8.86 -20.74
N GLU A 64 4.00 -10.14 -20.34
CA GLU A 64 3.24 -10.55 -19.18
C GLU A 64 4.05 -10.32 -17.88
N SER A 65 3.39 -9.86 -16.81
CA SER A 65 4.00 -9.60 -15.52
C SER A 65 4.16 -10.86 -14.66
N THR A 66 4.83 -11.89 -15.18
CA THR A 66 5.07 -13.15 -14.45
C THR A 66 6.17 -12.96 -13.41
N GLY A 67 5.82 -13.01 -12.14
CA GLY A 67 6.77 -12.88 -11.03
C GLY A 67 7.59 -11.59 -11.09
N LYS A 68 8.94 -11.73 -10.99
CA LYS A 68 9.91 -10.63 -11.12
C LYS A 68 10.76 -10.73 -12.40
N TYR A 69 10.52 -11.74 -13.25
CA TYR A 69 11.36 -12.03 -14.41
C TYR A 69 11.30 -10.93 -15.49
N TRP A 70 10.19 -10.18 -15.54
CA TRP A 70 10.03 -9.05 -16.45
C TRP A 70 10.94 -7.85 -16.12
N ILE A 71 11.39 -7.70 -14.85
CA ILE A 71 12.12 -6.50 -14.38
C ILE A 71 13.45 -6.29 -15.11
N PRO A 72 14.35 -7.28 -15.22
CA PRO A 72 15.60 -7.11 -15.96
C PRO A 72 15.39 -6.74 -17.44
N ILE A 73 14.39 -7.36 -18.07
CA ILE A 73 14.04 -7.11 -19.47
C ILE A 73 13.55 -5.67 -19.63
N PHE A 74 12.63 -5.26 -18.76
CA PHE A 74 12.10 -3.89 -18.74
C PHE A 74 13.22 -2.86 -18.60
N ASN A 75 14.13 -3.04 -17.64
CA ASN A 75 15.22 -2.10 -17.37
C ASN A 75 16.22 -1.97 -18.53
N ILE A 76 16.41 -3.01 -19.36
CA ILE A 76 17.29 -2.97 -20.53
C ILE A 76 16.61 -2.32 -21.73
N LEU A 77 15.30 -2.54 -21.87
CA LEU A 77 14.58 -2.11 -23.06
C LEU A 77 13.98 -0.69 -22.92
N GLU A 78 13.66 -0.23 -21.69
CA GLU A 78 12.86 1.00 -21.45
C GLU A 78 13.45 2.30 -22.02
N ASP A 79 14.77 2.36 -22.25
CA ASP A 79 15.43 3.56 -22.74
C ASP A 79 15.12 3.82 -24.24
N GLU A 80 14.84 2.78 -25.03
CA GLU A 80 14.67 2.87 -26.48
C GLU A 80 13.37 2.26 -26.99
N ILE A 81 12.73 1.39 -26.20
CA ILE A 81 11.50 0.67 -26.56
C ILE A 81 10.39 1.05 -25.59
N ASN A 82 9.21 1.36 -26.09
CA ASN A 82 8.01 1.56 -25.30
C ASN A 82 7.53 0.21 -24.79
N ILE A 83 7.88 -0.11 -23.54
CA ILE A 83 7.51 -1.40 -22.93
C ILE A 83 6.21 -1.27 -22.14
N TYR A 84 5.27 -2.13 -22.48
CA TYR A 84 4.00 -2.26 -21.82
C TYR A 84 3.94 -3.57 -21.03
N LEU A 85 3.51 -3.49 -19.77
CA LEU A 85 3.36 -4.64 -18.91
C LEU A 85 1.86 -4.95 -18.73
N THR A 86 1.50 -6.22 -18.84
CA THR A 86 0.12 -6.66 -18.60
C THR A 86 0.04 -7.75 -17.55
N HIS A 87 -1.06 -7.76 -16.81
CA HIS A 87 -1.30 -8.82 -15.83
C HIS A 87 -1.83 -10.10 -16.54
N PRO A 88 -1.36 -11.31 -16.14
CA PRO A 88 -1.76 -12.60 -16.72
C PRO A 88 -3.27 -12.80 -16.90
N LYS A 89 -4.05 -12.21 -16.00
CA LYS A 89 -5.52 -12.27 -16.07
C LYS A 89 -6.11 -11.69 -17.36
N TYR A 90 -5.43 -10.69 -17.95
CA TYR A 90 -5.96 -9.96 -19.13
C TYR A 90 -5.49 -10.54 -20.46
N VAL A 91 -4.47 -11.41 -20.44
CA VAL A 91 -3.94 -12.09 -21.64
C VAL A 91 -4.27 -13.58 -21.67
N LYS A 92 -5.07 -14.05 -20.72
CA LYS A 92 -5.42 -15.47 -20.61
C LYS A 92 -6.08 -15.96 -21.90
N ALA A 93 -5.38 -16.81 -22.64
CA ALA A 93 -5.87 -17.40 -23.87
C ALA A 93 -7.11 -18.28 -23.66
N ILE A 94 -7.98 -18.35 -24.66
CA ILE A 94 -9.10 -19.29 -24.73
C ILE A 94 -8.53 -20.72 -24.79
N LYS A 95 -9.22 -21.68 -24.18
CA LYS A 95 -8.80 -23.09 -24.05
C LYS A 95 -8.20 -23.67 -25.35
N GLY A 96 -6.96 -24.17 -25.28
CA GLY A 96 -6.26 -24.83 -26.39
C GLY A 96 -4.91 -25.38 -25.95
N LYS A 97 -4.17 -26.08 -26.82
CA LYS A 97 -2.79 -26.53 -26.57
C LYS A 97 -1.89 -25.28 -26.44
N LYS A 98 -1.46 -24.98 -25.21
CA LYS A 98 -0.57 -23.90 -24.89
C LYS A 98 0.87 -24.23 -25.33
N THR A 99 1.55 -23.26 -25.95
CA THR A 99 2.99 -23.24 -26.18
C THR A 99 3.44 -21.78 -26.09
N ASP A 100 4.64 -21.53 -25.59
CA ASP A 100 5.21 -20.19 -25.42
C ASP A 100 5.21 -19.39 -26.74
N LYS A 101 5.40 -20.09 -27.86
CA LYS A 101 5.30 -19.52 -29.21
C LYS A 101 3.89 -19.01 -29.54
N LYS A 102 2.85 -19.72 -29.13
CA LYS A 102 1.45 -19.29 -29.31
C LYS A 102 1.10 -18.18 -28.35
N ASP A 103 1.61 -18.24 -27.13
CA ASP A 103 1.33 -17.25 -26.08
C ASP A 103 1.96 -15.90 -26.42
N SER A 104 3.23 -15.85 -26.89
CA SER A 104 3.86 -14.60 -27.35
C SER A 104 3.14 -13.98 -28.55
N LYS A 105 2.74 -14.81 -29.54
CA LYS A 105 1.93 -14.35 -30.67
C LYS A 105 0.57 -13.81 -30.25
N TRP A 106 -0.09 -14.48 -29.31
CA TRP A 106 -1.38 -14.05 -28.76
C TRP A 106 -1.28 -12.71 -28.06
N ILE A 107 -0.22 -12.49 -27.26
CA ILE A 107 0.06 -11.19 -26.62
C ILE A 107 0.25 -10.12 -27.70
N CYS A 108 1.01 -10.40 -28.77
CA CYS A 108 1.22 -9.50 -29.88
C CYS A 108 -0.12 -9.13 -30.57
N ASP A 109 -1.00 -10.11 -30.83
CA ASP A 109 -2.28 -9.87 -31.47
C ASP A 109 -3.22 -9.02 -30.62
N LEU A 110 -3.31 -9.28 -29.33
CA LEU A 110 -4.09 -8.47 -28.41
C LEU A 110 -3.52 -7.03 -28.30
N PHE A 111 -2.20 -6.90 -28.24
CA PHE A 111 -1.51 -5.62 -28.13
C PHE A 111 -1.68 -4.76 -29.39
N LYS A 112 -1.60 -5.37 -30.57
CA LYS A 112 -1.85 -4.74 -31.87
C LYS A 112 -3.20 -4.03 -31.94
N HIS A 113 -4.22 -4.61 -31.33
CA HIS A 113 -5.59 -4.10 -31.33
C HIS A 113 -5.98 -3.28 -30.11
N ASP A 114 -5.03 -3.04 -29.17
CA ASP A 114 -5.25 -2.32 -27.89
C ASP A 114 -6.31 -2.99 -27.00
N LEU A 115 -6.35 -4.32 -27.00
CA LEU A 115 -7.27 -5.12 -26.20
C LEU A 115 -6.73 -5.51 -24.84
N ILE A 116 -5.54 -4.99 -24.49
CA ILE A 116 -4.84 -5.31 -23.25
C ILE A 116 -4.95 -4.15 -22.27
N LYS A 117 -5.28 -4.47 -21.03
CA LYS A 117 -5.16 -3.49 -19.94
C LYS A 117 -3.73 -3.51 -19.40
N PHE A 118 -3.05 -2.37 -19.47
CA PHE A 118 -1.68 -2.24 -19.00
C PHE A 118 -1.60 -2.05 -17.49
N SER A 119 -0.52 -2.58 -16.92
CA SER A 119 -0.14 -2.34 -15.54
C SER A 119 0.66 -1.05 -15.46
N PHE A 120 0.37 -0.24 -14.45
CA PHE A 120 1.16 0.95 -14.18
C PHE A 120 2.56 0.59 -13.69
N ILE A 121 3.59 1.12 -14.37
CA ILE A 121 5.00 1.03 -13.99
C ILE A 121 5.51 2.45 -13.77
N PRO A 122 5.94 2.79 -12.54
CA PRO A 122 6.48 4.12 -12.27
C PRO A 122 7.84 4.33 -12.92
N PRO A 123 8.29 5.60 -13.03
CA PRO A 123 9.65 5.95 -13.42
C PRO A 123 10.72 5.24 -12.59
N LYS A 124 11.92 5.12 -13.13
CA LYS A 124 13.06 4.36 -12.55
C LYS A 124 13.38 4.79 -11.12
N GLU A 125 13.38 6.10 -10.85
CA GLU A 125 13.64 6.67 -9.52
C GLU A 125 12.59 6.21 -8.49
N ILE A 126 11.32 6.24 -8.89
CA ILE A 126 10.21 5.78 -8.03
C ILE A 126 10.27 4.27 -7.84
N ARG A 127 10.65 3.48 -8.87
CA ARG A 127 10.83 2.03 -8.72
C ARG A 127 11.94 1.69 -7.73
N ALA A 128 13.08 2.39 -7.81
CA ALA A 128 14.18 2.22 -6.89
C ALA A 128 13.78 2.59 -5.44
N LEU A 129 13.07 3.68 -5.25
CA LEU A 129 12.51 4.07 -3.95
C LEU A 129 11.52 3.02 -3.42
N ARG A 130 10.64 2.51 -4.29
CA ARG A 130 9.65 1.47 -3.96
C ARG A 130 10.29 0.16 -3.51
N GLU A 131 11.37 -0.29 -4.13
CA GLU A 131 12.06 -1.53 -3.71
C GLU A 131 12.60 -1.40 -2.28
N ILE A 132 13.22 -0.27 -1.92
CA ILE A 132 13.73 -0.02 -0.55
C ILE A 132 12.57 0.11 0.45
N SER A 133 11.50 0.84 0.10
CA SER A 133 10.30 0.98 0.91
C SER A 133 9.67 -0.38 1.25
N ARG A 134 9.55 -1.25 0.26
CA ARG A 134 8.99 -2.60 0.43
C ARG A 134 9.92 -3.53 1.19
N TYR A 135 11.23 -3.37 1.04
CA TYR A 135 12.21 -4.10 1.84
C TYR A 135 12.12 -3.67 3.32
N ARG A 136 12.11 -2.36 3.58
CA ARG A 136 11.85 -1.82 4.93
C ARG A 136 10.56 -2.39 5.56
N TYR A 137 9.47 -2.44 4.79
CA TYR A 137 8.20 -3.01 5.28
C TYR A 137 8.35 -4.47 5.74
N LYS A 138 9.13 -5.27 5.03
CA LYS A 138 9.43 -6.66 5.42
C LYS A 138 10.28 -6.73 6.69
N LEU A 139 11.30 -5.88 6.81
CA LEU A 139 12.14 -5.80 8.02
C LEU A 139 11.32 -5.42 9.25
N VAL A 140 10.39 -4.46 9.13
CA VAL A 140 9.45 -4.11 10.21
C VAL A 140 8.57 -5.31 10.58
N GLY A 141 8.12 -6.08 9.59
CA GLY A 141 7.36 -7.32 9.83
C GLY A 141 8.18 -8.39 10.57
N MET A 142 9.46 -8.58 10.19
CA MET A 142 10.39 -9.49 10.88
C MET A 142 10.61 -9.06 12.33
N ARG A 143 10.89 -7.78 12.57
CA ARG A 143 11.03 -7.23 13.92
C ARG A 143 9.75 -7.44 14.77
N SER A 144 8.58 -7.27 14.19
CA SER A 144 7.32 -7.53 14.88
C SER A 144 7.15 -9.02 15.24
N SER A 145 7.65 -9.91 14.38
CA SER A 145 7.64 -11.36 14.66
C SER A 145 8.60 -11.72 15.81
N GLU A 146 9.78 -11.07 15.89
CA GLU A 146 10.69 -11.25 17.03
C GLU A 146 10.09 -10.71 18.33
N ARG A 147 9.45 -9.54 18.30
CA ARG A 147 8.71 -9.02 19.46
C ARG A 147 7.69 -10.04 19.99
N ASN A 148 6.95 -10.69 19.09
CA ASN A 148 5.98 -11.71 19.47
C ASN A 148 6.67 -12.96 20.08
N ARG A 149 7.82 -13.40 19.52
CA ARG A 149 8.61 -14.51 20.07
C ARG A 149 9.09 -14.19 21.49
N TYR A 150 9.65 -13.00 21.67
CA TYR A 150 10.11 -12.52 22.97
C TYR A 150 8.96 -12.49 24.00
N GLN A 151 7.80 -11.95 23.62
CA GLN A 151 6.62 -11.94 24.50
C GLN A 151 6.14 -13.35 24.85
N ASN A 152 6.22 -14.29 23.92
CA ASN A 152 5.89 -15.69 24.21
C ASN A 152 6.86 -16.29 25.22
N CYS A 153 8.17 -15.99 25.11
CA CYS A 153 9.15 -16.42 26.11
C CYS A 153 8.87 -15.83 27.49
N MET A 154 8.53 -14.53 27.57
CA MET A 154 8.08 -13.92 28.84
C MET A 154 6.88 -14.65 29.43
N THR A 155 5.89 -14.99 28.59
CA THR A 155 4.69 -15.71 29.05
C THR A 155 5.04 -17.11 29.58
N VAL A 156 5.90 -17.86 28.89
CA VAL A 156 6.34 -19.19 29.32
C VAL A 156 7.13 -19.13 30.64
N SER A 157 7.90 -18.06 30.83
CA SER A 157 8.69 -17.81 32.06
C SER A 157 7.89 -17.16 33.20
N ASN A 158 6.58 -17.03 33.07
CA ASN A 158 5.69 -16.37 34.02
C ASN A 158 6.10 -14.88 34.30
N ILE A 159 6.54 -14.16 33.30
CA ILE A 159 6.89 -12.74 33.38
C ILE A 159 5.70 -11.91 32.91
N GLY A 160 5.06 -11.19 33.83
CA GLY A 160 3.82 -10.45 33.59
C GLY A 160 4.01 -9.00 33.11
N ILE A 161 5.19 -8.60 32.64
CA ILE A 161 5.50 -7.20 32.23
C ILE A 161 4.48 -6.67 31.21
N GLY A 162 4.01 -7.50 30.28
CA GLY A 162 3.00 -7.09 29.30
C GLY A 162 1.63 -6.72 29.87
N SER A 163 1.34 -7.10 31.12
CA SER A 163 0.09 -6.75 31.82
C SER A 163 0.16 -5.40 32.57
N VAL A 164 1.36 -4.92 32.88
CA VAL A 164 1.59 -3.72 33.68
C VAL A 164 2.11 -2.53 32.87
N PHE A 165 2.81 -2.79 31.77
CA PHE A 165 3.24 -1.76 30.83
C PHE A 165 2.38 -1.72 29.57
N SER A 166 2.03 -0.55 29.12
CA SER A 166 1.33 -0.37 27.82
C SER A 166 2.18 -0.78 26.60
N ASP A 167 3.52 -0.62 26.73
CA ASP A 167 4.49 -1.14 25.76
C ASP A 167 5.54 -1.98 26.53
N PRO A 168 5.51 -3.32 26.36
CA PRO A 168 6.49 -4.22 26.99
C PRO A 168 7.91 -4.06 26.46
N PHE A 169 8.10 -3.25 25.40
CA PHE A 169 9.39 -2.90 24.82
C PHE A 169 9.76 -1.43 25.05
N GLY A 170 9.07 -0.73 25.94
CA GLY A 170 9.42 0.60 26.39
C GLY A 170 10.71 0.61 27.24
N LYS A 171 11.35 1.77 27.37
CA LYS A 171 12.67 1.91 28.04
C LYS A 171 12.73 1.25 29.42
N SER A 172 11.74 1.50 30.28
CA SER A 172 11.71 0.86 31.62
C SER A 172 11.53 -0.64 31.56
N ALA A 173 10.64 -1.13 30.70
CA ALA A 173 10.41 -2.57 30.55
C ALA A 173 11.68 -3.28 30.01
N GLN A 174 12.37 -2.69 29.05
CA GLN A 174 13.63 -3.22 28.53
C GLN A 174 14.74 -3.22 29.59
N ALA A 175 14.87 -2.14 30.37
CA ALA A 175 15.86 -2.07 31.45
C ALA A 175 15.60 -3.12 32.55
N ILE A 176 14.33 -3.32 32.91
CA ILE A 176 13.92 -4.38 33.86
C ILE A 176 14.25 -5.76 33.29
N MET A 177 13.85 -6.02 32.03
CA MET A 177 14.11 -7.33 31.40
C MET A 177 15.60 -7.63 31.28
N LYS A 178 16.42 -6.62 31.02
CA LYS A 178 17.87 -6.76 31.00
C LYS A 178 18.40 -7.21 32.37
N GLU A 179 18.02 -6.52 33.46
CA GLU A 179 18.40 -6.88 34.82
C GLU A 179 17.93 -8.30 35.20
N VAL A 180 16.70 -8.66 34.85
CA VAL A 180 16.13 -10.00 35.11
C VAL A 180 16.84 -11.11 34.32
N LEU A 181 17.34 -10.82 33.11
CA LEU A 181 18.08 -11.78 32.30
C LEU A 181 19.55 -11.92 32.70
N GLU A 182 20.16 -10.87 33.24
CA GLU A 182 21.58 -10.86 33.67
C GLU A 182 21.77 -11.38 35.09
N SER A 183 20.74 -11.38 35.93
CA SER A 183 20.80 -11.74 37.34
C SER A 183 20.06 -13.06 37.62
N ASP A 184 20.65 -13.95 38.43
CA ASP A 184 19.95 -15.14 38.91
C ASP A 184 19.05 -14.82 40.13
N ILE A 185 19.33 -13.72 40.81
CA ILE A 185 18.53 -13.25 41.98
C ILE A 185 18.00 -11.85 41.63
N ILE A 186 16.69 -11.71 41.66
CA ILE A 186 16.00 -10.45 41.39
C ILE A 186 15.95 -9.63 42.69
N GLU A 187 16.67 -8.50 42.70
CA GLU A 187 16.67 -7.58 43.81
C GLU A 187 15.71 -6.41 43.54
N ASP A 188 14.73 -6.21 44.42
CA ASP A 188 13.70 -5.16 44.25
C ASP A 188 14.29 -3.77 44.06
N GLU A 189 15.39 -3.44 44.77
CA GLU A 189 16.06 -2.16 44.65
C GLU A 189 16.65 -1.89 43.27
N LYS A 190 17.22 -2.92 42.62
CA LYS A 190 17.78 -2.78 41.28
C LYS A 190 16.67 -2.60 40.24
N ILE A 191 15.59 -3.34 40.39
CA ILE A 191 14.42 -3.21 39.53
C ILE A 191 13.77 -1.83 39.66
N LEU A 192 13.64 -1.31 40.90
CA LEU A 192 13.07 0.02 41.13
C LEU A 192 13.89 1.14 40.46
N LYS A 193 15.22 0.99 40.36
CA LYS A 193 16.09 1.93 39.63
C LYS A 193 15.84 1.94 38.11
N CYS A 194 15.39 0.84 37.55
CA CYS A 194 15.06 0.71 36.13
C CYS A 194 13.71 1.37 35.77
N ILE A 195 12.87 1.67 36.77
CA ILE A 195 11.53 2.21 36.57
C ILE A 195 11.59 3.75 36.51
N HIS A 196 11.11 4.33 35.41
CA HIS A 196 11.02 5.80 35.29
C HIS A 196 10.11 6.39 36.38
N GLY A 197 10.49 7.55 36.92
CA GLY A 197 9.80 8.19 38.08
C GLY A 197 8.30 8.47 37.86
N SER A 198 7.86 8.65 36.63
CA SER A 198 6.44 8.86 36.28
C SER A 198 5.56 7.57 36.31
N CYS A 199 6.16 6.41 36.50
CA CYS A 199 5.39 5.13 36.58
C CYS A 199 4.70 5.00 37.92
N LYS A 200 3.37 4.89 37.92
CA LYS A 200 2.55 4.96 39.16
C LYS A 200 2.38 3.63 39.89
N ASN A 201 2.62 2.49 39.30
CA ASN A 201 2.27 1.19 39.89
C ASN A 201 3.53 0.33 40.12
N LYS A 202 4.51 0.84 40.88
CA LYS A 202 5.79 0.17 41.11
C LYS A 202 5.64 -1.22 41.74
N ASP A 203 4.75 -1.37 42.72
CA ASP A 203 4.51 -2.66 43.39
C ASP A 203 3.99 -3.71 42.41
N LYS A 204 3.04 -3.35 41.54
CA LYS A 204 2.54 -4.27 40.50
C LYS A 204 3.62 -4.64 39.49
N ILE A 205 4.57 -3.75 39.22
CA ILE A 205 5.70 -4.05 38.34
C ILE A 205 6.61 -5.08 39.02
N LEU A 206 6.95 -4.90 40.29
CA LEU A 206 7.70 -5.89 41.05
C LEU A 206 6.97 -7.24 41.10
N ASP A 207 5.67 -7.25 41.40
CA ASP A 207 4.86 -8.46 41.42
C ASP A 207 4.82 -9.16 40.07
N SER A 208 4.92 -8.43 38.97
CA SER A 208 4.88 -9.00 37.61
C SER A 208 6.10 -9.82 37.21
N ILE A 209 7.20 -9.69 37.96
CA ILE A 209 8.46 -10.43 37.76
C ILE A 209 8.85 -11.30 38.95
N LYS A 210 8.15 -11.13 40.06
CA LYS A 210 8.43 -11.89 41.29
C LYS A 210 8.15 -13.36 41.10
N HIS A 211 9.09 -14.20 41.52
CA HIS A 211 9.01 -15.67 41.35
C HIS A 211 8.88 -16.14 39.90
N CYS A 212 9.31 -15.35 38.91
CA CYS A 212 9.42 -15.85 37.55
C CYS A 212 10.47 -16.97 37.47
N ASN A 213 10.20 -17.99 36.66
CA ASN A 213 11.15 -19.08 36.40
C ASN A 213 11.62 -19.01 34.95
N ILE A 214 12.87 -18.57 34.76
CA ILE A 214 13.48 -18.46 33.44
C ILE A 214 14.42 -19.62 33.21
N GLU A 215 13.91 -20.64 32.54
CA GLU A 215 14.72 -21.77 32.11
C GLU A 215 15.80 -21.33 31.10
N THR A 216 16.90 -22.08 31.04
CA THR A 216 18.07 -21.74 30.23
C THR A 216 17.75 -21.58 28.73
N ASP A 217 16.81 -22.39 28.21
CA ASP A 217 16.36 -22.30 26.81
C ASP A 217 15.54 -21.02 26.56
N GLN A 218 14.71 -20.57 27.52
CA GLN A 218 13.96 -19.34 27.39
C GLN A 218 14.87 -18.11 27.50
N ARG A 219 15.85 -18.12 28.41
CA ARG A 219 16.87 -17.08 28.53
C ARG A 219 17.67 -16.93 27.24
N PHE A 220 18.12 -18.05 26.67
CA PHE A 220 18.81 -18.07 25.38
C PHE A 220 17.95 -17.46 24.26
N LYS A 221 16.70 -17.92 24.11
CA LYS A 221 15.79 -17.42 23.06
C LYS A 221 15.47 -15.92 23.21
N MET A 222 15.32 -15.43 24.45
CA MET A 222 15.09 -14.01 24.71
C MET A 222 16.29 -13.17 24.28
N ASN A 223 17.50 -13.58 24.62
CA ASN A 223 18.74 -12.88 24.24
C ASN A 223 18.91 -12.85 22.72
N GLU A 224 18.74 -13.98 22.05
CA GLU A 224 18.81 -14.04 20.58
C GLU A 224 17.74 -13.15 19.91
N SER A 225 16.50 -13.19 20.43
CA SER A 225 15.43 -12.34 19.89
C SER A 225 15.70 -10.84 20.10
N MET A 226 16.29 -10.44 21.23
CA MET A 226 16.67 -9.03 21.49
C MET A 226 17.74 -8.59 20.53
N THR A 227 18.84 -9.34 20.41
CA THR A 227 19.94 -9.06 19.49
C THR A 227 19.41 -8.91 18.05
N HIS A 228 18.60 -9.86 17.59
CA HIS A 228 18.02 -9.81 16.25
C HIS A 228 17.08 -8.60 16.06
N MET A 229 16.31 -8.20 17.09
CA MET A 229 15.48 -6.99 17.02
C MET A 229 16.32 -5.72 16.87
N GLU A 230 17.46 -5.62 17.56
CA GLU A 230 18.40 -4.51 17.45
C GLU A 230 19.05 -4.44 16.07
N GLU A 231 19.53 -5.56 15.55
CA GLU A 231 20.06 -5.65 14.18
C GLU A 231 19.02 -5.24 13.13
N LEU A 232 17.79 -5.76 13.25
CA LEU A 232 16.70 -5.37 12.36
C LEU A 232 16.38 -3.88 12.45
N GLN A 233 16.51 -3.26 13.65
CA GLN A 233 16.32 -1.81 13.79
C GLN A 233 17.37 -1.04 13.02
N VAL A 234 18.66 -1.42 13.11
CA VAL A 234 19.74 -0.80 12.33
C VAL A 234 19.47 -0.89 10.83
N HIS A 235 19.03 -2.05 10.35
CA HIS A 235 18.68 -2.23 8.94
C HIS A 235 17.48 -1.37 8.51
N ILE A 236 16.47 -1.22 9.37
CA ILE A 236 15.31 -0.34 9.12
C ILE A 236 15.78 1.11 9.02
N ASP A 237 16.62 1.58 9.94
CA ASP A 237 17.13 2.95 9.97
C ASP A 237 17.98 3.25 8.72
N ASN A 238 18.83 2.32 8.30
CA ASN A 238 19.60 2.43 7.05
C ASN A 238 18.67 2.53 5.82
N CYS A 239 17.59 1.77 5.77
CA CYS A 239 16.60 1.89 4.71
C CYS A 239 15.93 3.28 4.72
N GLU A 240 15.58 3.82 5.90
CA GLU A 240 14.97 5.14 6.03
C GLU A 240 15.89 6.25 5.57
N ILE A 241 17.19 6.18 5.92
CA ILE A 241 18.21 7.13 5.46
C ILE A 241 18.33 7.09 3.93
N GLU A 242 18.42 5.89 3.34
CA GLU A 242 18.54 5.75 1.89
C GLU A 242 17.27 6.20 1.16
N MET A 243 16.09 5.94 1.72
CA MET A 243 14.81 6.45 1.19
C MET A 243 14.76 7.98 1.21
N MET A 244 15.22 8.63 2.29
CA MET A 244 15.30 10.08 2.39
C MET A 244 16.22 10.67 1.30
N LYS A 245 17.40 10.08 1.10
CA LYS A 245 18.34 10.51 0.04
C LYS A 245 17.71 10.44 -1.34
N ARG A 246 17.04 9.32 -1.66
CA ARG A 246 16.40 9.11 -2.98
C ARG A 246 15.17 9.99 -3.18
N ALA A 247 14.45 10.33 -2.12
CA ALA A 247 13.29 11.20 -2.18
C ALA A 247 13.65 12.69 -2.27
N ALA A 248 14.83 13.09 -1.81
CA ALA A 248 15.26 14.49 -1.75
C ALA A 248 15.09 15.27 -3.08
N PRO A 249 15.46 14.74 -4.27
CA PRO A 249 15.26 15.45 -5.54
C PRO A 249 13.80 15.71 -5.91
N MET A 250 12.85 15.06 -5.24
CA MET A 250 11.42 15.15 -5.51
C MET A 250 10.65 15.87 -4.40
N PHE A 251 11.31 16.37 -3.36
CA PHE A 251 10.64 16.93 -2.17
C PHE A 251 9.61 18.01 -2.51
N ASP A 252 9.94 18.92 -3.39
CA ASP A 252 9.04 20.02 -3.78
C ASP A 252 7.72 19.54 -4.38
N ARG A 253 7.71 18.32 -4.94
CA ARG A 253 6.53 17.74 -5.57
C ARG A 253 5.55 17.10 -4.59
N PHE A 254 6.00 16.72 -3.38
CA PHE A 254 5.16 15.97 -2.45
C PHE A 254 5.20 16.41 -0.99
N MET A 255 6.12 17.28 -0.60
CA MET A 255 6.23 17.68 0.82
C MET A 255 4.96 18.33 1.36
N HIS A 256 4.22 19.03 0.50
CA HIS A 256 2.95 19.64 0.91
C HIS A 256 1.90 18.61 1.39
N ILE A 257 1.99 17.33 1.01
CA ILE A 257 1.07 16.32 1.54
C ILE A 257 1.26 16.03 3.04
N THR A 258 2.41 16.42 3.62
CA THR A 258 2.63 16.32 5.08
C THR A 258 1.75 17.26 5.89
N GLN A 259 1.10 18.23 5.24
CA GLN A 259 0.09 19.09 5.85
C GLN A 259 -1.21 18.35 6.19
N LEU A 260 -1.45 17.18 5.57
CA LEU A 260 -2.55 16.33 5.99
C LEU A 260 -2.31 15.79 7.41
N PRO A 261 -3.28 15.97 8.33
CA PRO A 261 -3.18 15.38 9.65
C PRO A 261 -2.91 13.87 9.58
N GLY A 262 -1.92 13.40 10.35
CA GLY A 262 -1.54 12.00 10.42
C GLY A 262 -0.52 11.54 9.37
N ILE A 263 0.00 12.43 8.52
CA ILE A 263 1.06 12.12 7.56
C ILE A 263 2.38 12.76 8.02
N SER A 264 3.35 11.93 8.37
CA SER A 264 4.74 12.35 8.62
C SER A 264 5.54 12.39 7.31
N THR A 265 6.72 12.99 7.32
CA THR A 265 7.67 12.98 6.19
C THR A 265 7.95 11.56 5.70
N LEU A 266 8.23 10.63 6.61
CA LEU A 266 8.43 9.23 6.25
C LEU A 266 7.18 8.61 5.60
N SER A 267 5.99 8.89 6.15
CA SER A 267 4.74 8.41 5.57
C SER A 267 4.51 8.97 4.17
N ALA A 268 4.84 10.25 3.94
CA ALA A 268 4.77 10.88 2.62
C ALA A 268 5.68 10.17 1.61
N ILE A 269 6.94 9.91 1.98
CA ILE A 269 7.91 9.17 1.13
C ILE A 269 7.40 7.77 0.82
N LEU A 270 6.87 7.04 1.81
CA LEU A 270 6.30 5.71 1.62
C LEU A 270 5.08 5.73 0.68
N ILE A 271 4.22 6.74 0.78
CA ILE A 271 3.07 6.93 -0.12
C ILE A 271 3.56 7.17 -1.55
N ILE A 272 4.48 8.13 -1.74
CA ILE A 272 5.03 8.47 -3.05
C ILE A 272 5.79 7.30 -3.68
N SER A 273 6.48 6.48 -2.89
CA SER A 273 7.12 5.27 -3.41
C SER A 273 6.13 4.30 -4.07
N GLU A 274 4.86 4.30 -3.64
CA GLU A 274 3.82 3.44 -4.21
C GLU A 274 3.01 4.11 -5.33
N ILE A 275 2.70 5.40 -5.24
CA ILE A 275 1.85 6.08 -6.22
C ILE A 275 2.60 6.99 -7.21
N GLY A 276 3.89 7.28 -6.95
CA GLY A 276 4.66 8.26 -7.73
C GLY A 276 4.24 9.71 -7.48
N VAL A 277 4.82 10.62 -8.25
CA VAL A 277 4.54 12.07 -8.18
C VAL A 277 3.77 12.59 -9.40
N ASP A 278 3.51 11.76 -10.40
CA ASP A 278 2.69 12.10 -11.57
C ASP A 278 1.32 11.44 -11.44
N MET A 279 0.31 12.24 -11.16
CA MET A 279 -1.07 11.74 -11.01
C MET A 279 -1.79 11.54 -12.35
N LYS A 280 -1.25 12.02 -13.47
CA LYS A 280 -1.83 11.80 -14.81
C LYS A 280 -1.85 10.34 -15.24
N GLN A 281 -1.04 9.50 -14.61
CA GLN A 281 -1.05 8.04 -14.78
C GLN A 281 -2.33 7.35 -14.29
N PHE A 282 -3.12 8.02 -13.46
CA PHE A 282 -4.44 7.57 -13.03
C PHE A 282 -5.51 8.45 -13.69
N GLU A 283 -6.47 7.83 -14.34
CA GLU A 283 -7.58 8.55 -15.00
C GLU A 283 -8.40 9.40 -14.00
N SER A 284 -8.41 8.99 -12.72
CA SER A 284 -9.13 9.69 -11.65
C SER A 284 -8.68 9.24 -10.25
N ASP A 285 -9.03 10.05 -9.24
CA ASP A 285 -8.94 9.71 -7.83
C ASP A 285 -9.65 8.39 -7.48
N LYS A 286 -10.77 8.10 -8.16
CA LYS A 286 -11.53 6.85 -8.01
C LYS A 286 -10.72 5.64 -8.48
N GLN A 287 -10.02 5.77 -9.61
CA GLN A 287 -9.15 4.70 -10.12
C GLN A 287 -8.00 4.43 -9.15
N LEU A 288 -7.35 5.48 -8.63
CA LEU A 288 -6.31 5.35 -7.61
C LEU A 288 -6.84 4.67 -6.33
N ALA A 289 -8.04 5.07 -5.85
CA ALA A 289 -8.66 4.45 -4.68
C ALA A 289 -8.99 2.96 -4.90
N CYS A 290 -9.41 2.58 -6.10
CA CYS A 290 -9.64 1.18 -6.49
C CYS A 290 -8.32 0.40 -6.54
N TRP A 291 -7.28 0.98 -7.15
CA TRP A 291 -5.94 0.40 -7.22
C TRP A 291 -5.34 0.18 -5.83
N ALA A 292 -5.50 1.14 -4.93
CA ALA A 292 -5.07 1.04 -3.53
C ALA A 292 -5.93 0.08 -2.68
N GLY A 293 -6.99 -0.51 -3.22
CA GLY A 293 -7.88 -1.42 -2.48
C GLY A 293 -8.69 -0.74 -1.38
N LEU A 294 -8.94 0.58 -1.50
CA LEU A 294 -9.73 1.37 -0.56
C LEU A 294 -11.17 1.62 -1.06
N ALA A 295 -11.50 1.19 -2.27
CA ALA A 295 -12.85 1.23 -2.80
C ALA A 295 -13.50 -0.15 -2.76
N PRO A 296 -14.80 -0.26 -2.41
CA PRO A 296 -15.52 -1.52 -2.54
C PRO A 296 -15.69 -1.87 -4.02
N ALA A 297 -15.62 -3.14 -4.37
CA ALA A 297 -15.95 -3.60 -5.72
C ALA A 297 -17.46 -3.50 -5.95
N ASN A 298 -17.92 -3.37 -7.21
CA ASN A 298 -19.34 -3.52 -7.56
C ASN A 298 -19.65 -5.01 -7.71
N ASN A 299 -20.65 -5.47 -6.96
CA ASN A 299 -21.16 -6.83 -7.06
C ASN A 299 -22.70 -6.78 -7.11
N GLU A 300 -23.17 -6.25 -8.20
CA GLU A 300 -24.61 -6.10 -8.50
C GLU A 300 -24.93 -6.93 -9.74
N SER A 301 -25.90 -7.82 -9.61
CA SER A 301 -26.41 -8.63 -10.72
C SER A 301 -27.92 -8.74 -10.58
N ALA A 302 -28.66 -8.45 -11.64
CA ALA A 302 -30.12 -8.50 -11.70
C ALA A 302 -30.81 -7.76 -10.51
N ASN A 303 -30.40 -6.52 -10.25
CA ASN A 303 -30.86 -5.67 -9.14
C ASN A 303 -30.62 -6.22 -7.72
N LYS A 304 -29.89 -7.32 -7.58
CA LYS A 304 -29.50 -7.85 -6.27
C LYS A 304 -28.09 -7.38 -5.89
N LYS A 305 -28.00 -6.50 -4.87
CA LYS A 305 -26.72 -6.07 -4.30
C LYS A 305 -26.20 -7.12 -3.32
N LYS A 306 -25.12 -7.81 -3.66
CA LYS A 306 -24.41 -8.68 -2.72
C LYS A 306 -23.44 -7.84 -1.87
N SER A 307 -23.18 -8.28 -0.63
CA SER A 307 -22.20 -7.65 0.26
C SER A 307 -20.84 -7.54 -0.41
N VAL A 308 -20.29 -6.33 -0.48
CA VAL A 308 -19.05 -6.04 -1.18
C VAL A 308 -17.95 -5.79 -0.17
N ARG A 309 -16.92 -6.63 -0.20
CA ARG A 309 -15.67 -6.40 0.55
C ARG A 309 -14.72 -5.57 -0.28
N ILE A 310 -13.89 -4.77 0.37
CA ILE A 310 -12.75 -4.12 -0.29
C ILE A 310 -11.81 -5.19 -0.86
N SER A 311 -11.16 -4.89 -1.98
CA SER A 311 -10.22 -5.80 -2.63
C SER A 311 -8.97 -6.06 -1.77
N LYS A 312 -8.25 -7.14 -2.06
CA LYS A 312 -6.93 -7.42 -1.45
C LYS A 312 -5.79 -6.57 -2.04
N ALA A 313 -6.08 -5.68 -2.99
CA ALA A 313 -5.10 -4.77 -3.58
C ALA A 313 -4.51 -3.80 -2.54
N GLY A 314 -3.44 -3.12 -2.92
CA GLY A 314 -2.78 -2.11 -2.08
C GLY A 314 -2.08 -2.70 -0.86
N GLN A 315 -1.37 -3.81 -1.02
CA GLN A 315 -0.72 -4.56 0.08
C GLN A 315 0.18 -3.67 0.96
N TYR A 316 0.87 -2.71 0.38
CA TYR A 316 1.77 -1.79 1.10
C TYR A 316 1.10 -0.45 1.42
N LEU A 317 0.40 0.14 0.45
CA LEU A 317 -0.21 1.46 0.59
C LEU A 317 -1.42 1.47 1.54
N LYS A 318 -2.29 0.46 1.46
CA LYS A 318 -3.51 0.42 2.29
C LYS A 318 -3.22 0.34 3.80
N PRO A 319 -2.34 -0.55 4.31
CA PRO A 319 -1.99 -0.55 5.73
C PRO A 319 -1.36 0.78 6.19
N LEU A 320 -0.51 1.39 5.37
CA LEU A 320 0.11 2.67 5.65
C LEU A 320 -0.95 3.78 5.81
N LEU A 321 -1.87 3.90 4.85
CA LEU A 321 -2.95 4.90 4.92
C LEU A 321 -3.91 4.65 6.08
N VAL A 322 -4.13 3.39 6.47
CA VAL A 322 -4.90 3.05 7.67
C VAL A 322 -4.18 3.55 8.93
N GLN A 323 -2.86 3.41 9.03
CA GLN A 323 -2.07 3.95 10.15
C GLN A 323 -2.11 5.49 10.17
N CYS A 324 -1.95 6.14 9.01
CA CYS A 324 -2.11 7.59 8.89
C CYS A 324 -3.50 8.04 9.34
N ALA A 325 -4.55 7.33 8.92
CA ALA A 325 -5.92 7.62 9.35
C ALA A 325 -6.12 7.44 10.86
N LEU A 326 -5.54 6.41 11.46
CA LEU A 326 -5.56 6.22 12.92
C LEU A 326 -4.84 7.35 13.67
N GLY A 327 -3.77 7.90 13.09
CA GLY A 327 -3.10 9.10 13.60
C GLY A 327 -4.01 10.34 13.49
N ALA A 328 -4.58 10.57 12.31
CA ALA A 328 -5.39 11.75 12.01
C ALA A 328 -6.67 11.86 12.86
N ILE A 329 -7.30 10.75 13.23
CA ILE A 329 -8.53 10.76 14.04
C ILE A 329 -8.30 10.97 15.53
N LYS A 330 -7.05 11.02 16.01
CA LYS A 330 -6.74 11.35 17.41
C LYS A 330 -7.17 12.78 17.74
N ASP A 331 -7.03 13.68 16.79
CA ASP A 331 -7.63 15.01 16.87
C ASP A 331 -9.13 14.90 16.59
N LYS A 332 -9.94 14.96 17.68
CA LYS A 332 -11.38 14.82 17.62
C LYS A 332 -12.09 16.03 17.00
N GLU A 333 -11.48 17.21 17.12
CA GLU A 333 -11.98 18.49 16.60
C GLU A 333 -11.55 18.71 15.14
N GLY A 334 -10.53 17.99 14.69
CA GLY A 334 -10.04 18.04 13.32
C GLY A 334 -11.00 17.41 12.31
N TYR A 335 -10.81 17.78 11.04
CA TYR A 335 -11.66 17.33 9.93
C TYR A 335 -11.88 15.81 9.88
N PHE A 336 -10.80 15.03 9.95
CA PHE A 336 -10.90 13.58 9.88
C PHE A 336 -11.49 12.96 11.14
N GLY A 337 -11.25 13.55 12.33
CA GLY A 337 -11.86 13.10 13.59
C GLY A 337 -13.38 13.27 13.59
N ILE A 338 -13.88 14.42 13.14
CA ILE A 338 -15.31 14.69 13.02
C ILE A 338 -15.95 13.72 12.00
N LYS A 339 -15.36 13.59 10.79
CA LYS A 339 -15.85 12.66 9.76
C LYS A 339 -15.87 11.21 10.25
N TYR A 340 -14.80 10.77 10.90
CA TYR A 340 -14.70 9.44 11.48
C TYR A 340 -15.82 9.18 12.49
N SER A 341 -16.03 10.09 13.43
CA SER A 341 -17.06 9.94 14.49
C SER A 341 -18.45 9.76 13.90
N ARG A 342 -18.80 10.51 12.86
CA ARG A 342 -20.08 10.40 12.14
C ARG A 342 -20.23 9.06 11.40
N ILE A 343 -19.18 8.62 10.71
CA ILE A 343 -19.22 7.35 9.97
C ILE A 343 -19.25 6.17 10.94
N LYS A 344 -18.47 6.24 12.03
CA LYS A 344 -18.40 5.20 13.06
C LYS A 344 -19.75 4.89 13.67
N LYS A 345 -20.55 5.92 14.00
CA LYS A 345 -21.91 5.76 14.56
C LYS A 345 -22.82 4.89 13.67
N ARG A 346 -22.69 5.00 12.34
CA ARG A 346 -23.56 4.29 11.37
C ARG A 346 -23.00 2.99 10.85
N ARG A 347 -21.65 2.86 10.72
CA ARG A 347 -20.99 1.78 9.97
C ARG A 347 -19.96 0.99 10.77
N GLY A 348 -19.67 1.42 12.01
CA GLY A 348 -18.66 0.82 12.89
C GLY A 348 -17.22 1.23 12.55
N HIS A 349 -16.30 0.90 13.47
CA HIS A 349 -14.90 1.34 13.43
C HIS A 349 -14.17 0.95 12.13
N LYS A 350 -14.18 -0.34 11.77
CA LYS A 350 -13.40 -0.85 10.62
C LYS A 350 -13.77 -0.17 9.30
N LYS A 351 -15.07 0.05 9.06
CA LYS A 351 -15.54 0.73 7.84
C LYS A 351 -15.22 2.22 7.87
N ALA A 352 -15.32 2.85 9.05
CA ALA A 352 -15.00 4.27 9.22
C ALA A 352 -13.52 4.56 8.93
N ILE A 353 -12.58 3.77 9.46
CA ILE A 353 -11.14 3.94 9.20
C ILE A 353 -10.82 3.79 7.71
N ILE A 354 -11.36 2.79 7.03
CA ILE A 354 -11.16 2.63 5.58
C ILE A 354 -11.72 3.83 4.80
N ALA A 355 -12.86 4.40 5.22
CA ALA A 355 -13.41 5.59 4.59
C ALA A 355 -12.49 6.81 4.78
N ILE A 356 -11.92 7.01 5.98
CA ILE A 356 -10.95 8.08 6.23
C ILE A 356 -9.68 7.86 5.41
N ALA A 357 -9.10 6.65 5.41
CA ALA A 357 -7.92 6.32 4.60
C ALA A 357 -8.16 6.60 3.10
N ARG A 358 -9.36 6.29 2.57
CA ARG A 358 -9.75 6.64 1.21
C ARG A 358 -9.82 8.16 1.00
N MET A 359 -10.44 8.90 1.93
CA MET A 359 -10.52 10.36 1.84
C MET A 359 -9.13 10.98 1.82
N MET A 360 -8.20 10.52 2.69
CA MET A 360 -6.82 10.96 2.69
C MET A 360 -6.14 10.70 1.34
N LEU A 361 -6.31 9.52 0.75
CA LEU A 361 -5.71 9.20 -0.56
C LEU A 361 -6.27 10.09 -1.67
N VAL A 362 -7.57 10.37 -1.66
CA VAL A 362 -8.22 11.29 -2.62
C VAL A 362 -7.67 12.71 -2.45
N SER A 363 -7.52 13.19 -1.22
CA SER A 363 -6.89 14.49 -0.94
C SER A 363 -5.45 14.54 -1.45
N ILE A 364 -4.65 13.50 -1.19
CA ILE A 364 -3.26 13.38 -1.69
C ILE A 364 -3.22 13.44 -3.22
N TYR A 365 -4.14 12.74 -3.90
CA TYR A 365 -4.24 12.76 -5.36
C TYR A 365 -4.43 14.20 -5.88
N HIS A 366 -5.40 14.93 -5.33
CA HIS A 366 -5.66 16.30 -5.75
C HIS A 366 -4.52 17.25 -5.39
N MET A 367 -3.97 17.16 -4.18
CA MET A 367 -2.84 17.96 -3.76
C MET A 367 -1.62 17.81 -4.68
N ILE A 368 -1.26 16.57 -5.05
CA ILE A 368 -0.15 16.33 -5.99
C ILE A 368 -0.50 16.83 -7.41
N LEU A 369 -1.74 16.64 -7.85
CA LEU A 369 -2.18 17.04 -9.20
C LEU A 369 -2.22 18.56 -9.37
N THR A 370 -2.72 19.29 -8.39
CA THR A 370 -2.94 20.76 -8.47
C THR A 370 -1.84 21.57 -7.80
N GLY A 371 -1.04 20.97 -6.91
CA GLY A 371 -0.08 21.67 -6.06
C GLY A 371 -0.72 22.43 -4.89
N GLU A 372 -2.04 22.34 -4.71
CA GLU A 372 -2.77 23.04 -3.66
C GLU A 372 -2.56 22.40 -2.28
N THR A 373 -2.69 23.20 -1.24
CA THR A 373 -2.65 22.74 0.14
C THR A 373 -3.99 22.13 0.57
N PHE A 374 -3.98 21.29 1.60
CA PHE A 374 -5.20 20.67 2.12
C PHE A 374 -6.14 21.73 2.74
N ASN A 375 -7.23 22.03 2.05
CA ASN A 375 -8.28 22.95 2.52
C ASN A 375 -9.66 22.38 2.21
N PRO A 376 -10.26 21.58 3.12
CA PRO A 376 -11.56 20.97 2.88
C PRO A 376 -12.69 22.02 2.96
N SER A 377 -13.31 22.31 1.82
CA SER A 377 -14.37 23.32 1.68
C SER A 377 -15.60 23.06 2.55
N ASP A 378 -15.80 21.80 2.96
CA ASP A 378 -16.94 21.39 3.79
C ASP A 378 -16.63 21.34 5.30
N TYR A 379 -15.41 21.76 5.73
CA TYR A 379 -15.01 21.65 7.13
C TYR A 379 -15.90 22.45 8.08
N GLU A 380 -16.18 23.71 7.77
CA GLU A 380 -17.03 24.57 8.59
C GLU A 380 -18.44 24.01 8.72
N SER A 381 -19.01 23.46 7.65
CA SER A 381 -20.33 22.83 7.70
C SER A 381 -20.38 21.57 8.55
N PHE A 382 -19.21 20.89 8.74
CA PHE A 382 -19.10 19.75 9.63
C PHE A 382 -18.83 20.15 11.07
N LYS A 383 -18.09 21.22 11.31
CA LYS A 383 -17.82 21.74 12.63
C LYS A 383 -19.10 22.31 13.25
N ASN A 384 -19.87 23.06 12.46
CA ASN A 384 -21.11 23.69 12.85
C ASN A 384 -22.28 23.16 12.00
N PRO A 385 -22.78 21.95 12.27
CA PRO A 385 -23.88 21.39 11.49
C PRO A 385 -25.15 22.21 11.66
N LYS A 386 -25.74 22.66 10.55
CA LYS A 386 -27.07 23.22 10.58
C LYS A 386 -28.03 22.19 11.20
N PRO A 387 -28.95 22.61 12.07
CA PRO A 387 -29.95 21.70 12.60
C PRO A 387 -30.71 21.04 11.43
N PRO A 388 -31.06 19.76 11.56
CA PRO A 388 -31.81 19.08 10.50
C PRO A 388 -33.11 19.89 10.27
N ILE A 389 -33.38 20.24 9.03
CA ILE A 389 -34.68 20.79 8.64
C ILE A 389 -35.68 19.72 9.08
N LYS A 390 -36.44 20.01 10.12
CA LYS A 390 -37.60 19.17 10.47
C LYS A 390 -38.49 19.17 9.23
N GLN A 391 -38.55 18.06 8.53
CA GLN A 391 -39.64 17.87 7.56
C GLN A 391 -40.93 18.01 8.37
N GLN A 392 -41.61 19.12 8.20
CA GLN A 392 -42.97 19.21 8.67
C GLN A 392 -43.75 18.14 7.90
N VAL A 393 -44.10 17.07 8.60
CA VAL A 393 -45.08 16.14 8.07
C VAL A 393 -46.35 16.99 7.96
N LEU A 394 -46.74 17.28 6.74
CA LEU A 394 -48.02 17.92 6.48
C LEU A 394 -49.10 16.96 7.00
N THR A 395 -49.56 17.22 8.22
CA THR A 395 -50.81 16.62 8.71
C THR A 395 -51.98 17.39 8.08
N GLU A 396 -53.13 16.75 7.90
CA GLU A 396 -54.30 17.40 7.37
C GLU A 396 -54.60 18.72 8.09
N GLU A 397 -54.44 18.74 9.42
CA GLU A 397 -54.60 19.93 10.25
C GLU A 397 -53.62 21.07 9.89
N SER A 398 -52.33 20.72 9.66
CA SER A 398 -51.33 21.74 9.29
C SER A 398 -51.50 22.25 7.85
N ALA A 399 -52.05 21.42 6.97
CA ALA A 399 -52.41 21.84 5.60
C ALA A 399 -53.62 22.78 5.60
N ILE A 400 -54.65 22.50 6.40
CA ILE A 400 -55.84 23.35 6.59
C ILE A 400 -55.42 24.69 7.21
N GLU A 401 -54.58 24.70 8.23
CA GLU A 401 -54.08 25.92 8.86
C GLU A 401 -53.24 26.78 7.88
N PHE A 402 -52.46 26.17 7.01
CA PHE A 402 -51.71 26.85 5.97
C PHE A 402 -52.63 27.46 4.91
N LEU A 403 -53.66 26.72 4.48
CA LEU A 403 -54.66 27.22 3.51
C LEU A 403 -55.44 28.40 4.08
N LYS A 404 -55.91 28.31 5.34
CA LYS A 404 -56.57 29.42 6.02
C LYS A 404 -55.68 30.67 6.15
N LYS A 405 -54.39 30.52 6.50
CA LYS A 405 -53.44 31.64 6.55
C LYS A 405 -53.14 32.24 5.17
N SER A 406 -53.35 31.47 4.10
CA SER A 406 -53.13 31.91 2.72
C SER A 406 -54.38 32.48 2.05
N GLY A 407 -55.53 32.66 2.82
CA GLY A 407 -56.72 33.26 2.34
C GLY A 407 -57.63 32.33 1.53
N PHE A 408 -57.49 31.02 1.67
CA PHE A 408 -58.46 30.05 1.14
C PHE A 408 -59.28 29.48 2.28
N ASP A 409 -60.64 29.72 2.19
CA ASP A 409 -61.58 29.11 3.10
C ASP A 409 -61.90 27.66 2.80
#